data_2dadf90f2aabb995adb3e957840d6ea4
#
_entry.id   2dadf90f2aabb995adb3e957840d6ea4
#
_cell.length_a   1.000
_cell.length_b   1.000
_cell.length_c   1.000
_cell.angle_alpha   90.00
_cell.angle_beta   90.00
_cell.angle_gamma   90.00
#
_symmetry.space_group_name_H-M   'P 1'
#
loop_
_entity.id
_entity.type
_entity.pdbx_description
1 polymer ?
#
loop_
_entity_poly.entity_id
_entity_poly.type
_entity_poly.pdbx_seq_one_letter_code
_entity_poly.pdbx_strand_id
1 'polypeptide(L)'
;QYTFESGIAAAESLFDLQPRPTAIFACNDEMAAGVLFAARSRGIAVPEQLSIIGFDDTPIAARVWPPLTTVRWPIVAMGRSAALKIIRSTSSASMDDQEPSTFVSTLVRRGSVAPPMK
;
A
#
# COMPACT_ATOMS: atom_id res chain seq x y z
N GLN A 1 -12.94 5.67 -4.21
CA GLN A 1 -13.03 4.23 -4.01
C GLN A 1 -11.63 3.64 -4.01
N TYR A 2 -11.40 2.58 -3.23
CA TYR A 2 -10.08 1.93 -3.10
C TYR A 2 -10.03 0.69 -4.00
N THR A 3 -10.28 0.87 -5.32
CA THR A 3 -10.39 -0.21 -6.29
C THR A 3 -9.30 -0.13 -7.37
N PHE A 4 -9.10 -1.22 -8.08
CA PHE A 4 -8.20 -1.30 -9.22
C PHE A 4 -8.54 -0.23 -10.29
N GLU A 5 -9.82 -0.07 -10.63
CA GLU A 5 -10.29 0.90 -11.63
C GLU A 5 -10.02 2.34 -11.19
N SER A 6 -10.19 2.64 -9.88
CA SER A 6 -9.87 3.97 -9.37
C SER A 6 -8.36 4.25 -9.42
N GLY A 7 -7.53 3.23 -9.26
CA GLY A 7 -6.09 3.30 -9.48
C GLY A 7 -5.73 3.65 -10.92
N ILE A 8 -6.39 3.00 -11.90
CA ILE A 8 -6.22 3.33 -13.33
C ILE A 8 -6.59 4.79 -13.59
N ALA A 9 -7.80 5.21 -13.19
CA ALA A 9 -8.28 6.56 -13.48
C ALA A 9 -7.38 7.65 -12.87
N ALA A 10 -6.91 7.45 -11.64
CA ALA A 10 -5.98 8.37 -11.00
C ALA A 10 -4.63 8.41 -11.71
N ALA A 11 -4.10 7.26 -12.13
CA ALA A 11 -2.83 7.17 -12.85
C ALA A 11 -2.89 7.90 -14.20
N GLU A 12 -3.96 7.71 -14.97
CA GLU A 12 -4.15 8.40 -16.25
C GLU A 12 -4.05 9.92 -16.09
N SER A 13 -4.72 10.47 -15.07
CA SER A 13 -4.65 11.91 -14.77
C SER A 13 -3.24 12.36 -14.35
N LEU A 14 -2.49 11.54 -13.61
CA LEU A 14 -1.14 11.85 -13.20
C LEU A 14 -0.14 11.78 -14.36
N PHE A 15 -0.36 10.87 -15.31
CA PHE A 15 0.53 10.72 -16.47
C PHE A 15 0.44 11.87 -17.46
N ASP A 16 -0.66 12.62 -17.46
CA ASP A 16 -0.86 13.80 -18.30
C ASP A 16 -0.21 15.07 -17.71
N LEU A 17 0.30 15.03 -16.47
CA LEU A 17 1.00 16.15 -15.84
C LEU A 17 2.37 16.44 -16.50
N GLN A 18 2.78 17.71 -16.48
CA GLN A 18 4.08 18.17 -16.95
C GLN A 18 4.80 18.99 -15.84
N PRO A 19 5.90 18.50 -15.28
CA PRO A 19 6.55 17.21 -15.55
C PRO A 19 5.72 16.03 -15.00
N ARG A 20 5.80 14.87 -15.69
CA ARG A 20 5.18 13.63 -15.21
C ARG A 20 5.87 13.16 -13.92
N PRO A 21 5.14 12.70 -12.90
CA PRO A 21 5.74 12.12 -11.71
C PRO A 21 6.54 10.85 -12.04
N THR A 22 7.66 10.68 -11.36
CA THR A 22 8.55 9.52 -11.48
C THR A 22 8.31 8.48 -10.38
N ALA A 23 7.41 8.77 -9.43
CA ALA A 23 6.99 7.85 -8.38
C ALA A 23 5.53 8.11 -8.00
N ILE A 24 4.80 7.04 -7.69
CA ILE A 24 3.42 7.07 -7.20
C ILE A 24 3.32 6.19 -5.97
N PHE A 25 2.76 6.75 -4.89
CA PHE A 25 2.30 6.00 -3.74
C PHE A 25 0.78 5.83 -3.86
N ALA A 26 0.33 4.61 -3.99
CA ALA A 26 -1.09 4.26 -4.02
C ALA A 26 -1.58 3.87 -2.62
N CYS A 27 -2.82 4.25 -2.29
CA CYS A 27 -3.38 4.09 -0.94
C CYS A 27 -3.59 2.63 -0.53
N ASN A 28 -3.63 1.69 -1.49
CA ASN A 28 -3.60 0.24 -1.25
C ASN A 28 -3.02 -0.51 -2.47
N ASP A 29 -2.82 -1.82 -2.33
CA ASP A 29 -2.22 -2.65 -3.38
C ASP A 29 -3.14 -2.85 -4.60
N GLU A 30 -4.46 -2.83 -4.43
CA GLU A 30 -5.41 -2.88 -5.54
C GLU A 30 -5.28 -1.65 -6.44
N MET A 31 -5.21 -0.46 -5.85
CA MET A 31 -4.96 0.77 -6.60
C MET A 31 -3.56 0.76 -7.23
N ALA A 32 -2.54 0.27 -6.50
CA ALA A 32 -1.17 0.15 -7.03
C ALA A 32 -1.11 -0.76 -8.26
N ALA A 33 -1.86 -1.86 -8.25
CA ALA A 33 -2.00 -2.75 -9.40
C ALA A 33 -2.70 -2.06 -10.59
N GLY A 34 -3.70 -1.23 -10.31
CA GLY A 34 -4.35 -0.36 -11.31
C GLY A 34 -3.39 0.66 -11.93
N VAL A 35 -2.57 1.31 -11.11
CA VAL A 35 -1.50 2.22 -11.57
C VAL A 35 -0.50 1.48 -12.46
N LEU A 36 -0.08 0.28 -12.07
CA LEU A 36 0.83 -0.56 -12.84
C LEU A 36 0.24 -0.96 -14.19
N PHE A 37 -1.03 -1.32 -14.23
CA PHE A 37 -1.75 -1.62 -15.46
C PHE A 37 -1.79 -0.41 -16.41
N ALA A 38 -2.16 0.77 -15.90
CA ALA A 38 -2.20 2.01 -16.67
C ALA A 38 -0.81 2.39 -17.20
N ALA A 39 0.24 2.29 -16.37
CA ALA A 39 1.62 2.54 -16.78
C ALA A 39 2.03 1.64 -17.95
N ARG A 40 1.73 0.35 -17.85
CA ARG A 40 2.01 -0.63 -18.90
C ARG A 40 1.25 -0.33 -20.20
N SER A 41 -0.01 0.07 -20.12
CA SER A 41 -0.84 0.47 -21.27
C SER A 41 -0.29 1.70 -21.99
N ARG A 42 0.38 2.60 -21.27
CA ARG A 42 1.06 3.80 -21.79
C ARG A 42 2.52 3.55 -22.20
N GLY A 43 3.03 2.31 -22.08
CA GLY A 43 4.44 1.99 -22.38
C GLY A 43 5.43 2.59 -21.38
N ILE A 44 4.98 2.95 -20.17
CA ILE A 44 5.82 3.49 -19.11
C ILE A 44 6.48 2.32 -18.36
N ALA A 45 7.80 2.23 -18.41
CA ALA A 45 8.55 1.17 -17.76
C ALA A 45 8.55 1.32 -16.22
N VAL A 46 8.18 0.24 -15.52
CA VAL A 46 8.23 0.15 -14.06
C VAL A 46 9.24 -0.94 -13.70
N PRO A 47 10.27 -0.66 -12.90
CA PRO A 47 10.47 0.54 -12.10
C PRO A 47 11.29 1.66 -12.78
N GLU A 48 11.80 1.49 -13.99
CA GLU A 48 12.85 2.32 -14.61
C GLU A 48 12.39 3.77 -14.80
N GLN A 49 11.15 3.98 -15.25
CA GLN A 49 10.60 5.32 -15.53
C GLN A 49 9.57 5.77 -14.50
N LEU A 50 9.05 4.83 -13.72
CA LEU A 50 8.04 5.08 -12.69
C LEU A 50 8.19 4.07 -11.54
N SER A 51 8.47 4.55 -10.35
CA SER A 51 8.38 3.76 -9.13
C SER A 51 6.96 3.72 -8.59
N ILE A 52 6.49 2.55 -8.15
CA ILE A 52 5.14 2.38 -7.59
C ILE A 52 5.25 1.70 -6.23
N ILE A 53 4.60 2.30 -5.21
CA ILE A 53 4.46 1.71 -3.88
C ILE A 53 2.98 1.56 -3.57
N GLY A 54 2.60 0.39 -3.04
CA GLY A 54 1.27 0.10 -2.52
C GLY A 54 1.20 0.16 -0.99
N PHE A 55 0.09 -0.32 -0.45
CA PHE A 55 -0.16 -0.43 0.99
C PHE A 55 -1.05 -1.66 1.24
N ASP A 56 -0.90 -2.33 2.37
CA ASP A 56 -1.57 -3.51 2.93
C ASP A 56 -0.79 -4.82 2.81
N ASP A 57 0.07 -4.99 1.81
CA ASP A 57 0.77 -6.25 1.51
C ASP A 57 -0.19 -7.43 1.27
N THR A 58 -1.20 -7.16 0.47
CA THR A 58 -2.18 -8.17 0.05
C THR A 58 -1.60 -9.14 -1.00
N PRO A 59 -2.24 -10.30 -1.25
CA PRO A 59 -1.74 -11.27 -2.24
C PRO A 59 -1.50 -10.71 -3.64
N ILE A 60 -2.23 -9.67 -4.05
CA ILE A 60 -2.05 -9.05 -5.38
C ILE A 60 -0.67 -8.42 -5.52
N ALA A 61 -0.10 -7.86 -4.45
CA ALA A 61 1.20 -7.21 -4.49
C ALA A 61 2.34 -8.15 -4.95
N ALA A 62 2.22 -9.44 -4.63
CA ALA A 62 3.19 -10.47 -5.03
C ALA A 62 2.88 -11.13 -6.39
N ARG A 63 1.68 -10.93 -6.93
CA ARG A 63 1.18 -11.63 -8.13
C ARG A 63 1.25 -10.80 -9.41
N VAL A 64 1.34 -9.48 -9.31
CA VAL A 64 1.54 -8.58 -10.45
C VAL A 64 3.01 -8.53 -10.87
N TRP A 65 3.29 -8.02 -12.04
CA TRP A 65 4.65 -7.91 -12.57
C TRP A 65 4.97 -6.47 -13.03
N PRO A 66 6.07 -5.84 -12.53
CA PRO A 66 6.91 -6.35 -11.42
C PRO A 66 6.12 -6.46 -10.11
N PRO A 67 6.55 -7.33 -9.17
CA PRO A 67 5.91 -7.45 -7.86
C PRO A 67 6.01 -6.12 -7.10
N LEU A 68 4.92 -5.69 -6.45
CA LEU A 68 4.83 -4.38 -5.80
C LEU A 68 5.57 -4.32 -4.48
N THR A 69 6.42 -3.33 -4.34
CA THR A 69 6.87 -2.82 -3.05
C THR A 69 5.66 -2.22 -2.34
N THR A 70 5.46 -2.57 -1.08
CA THR A 70 4.27 -2.18 -0.32
C THR A 70 4.57 -2.05 1.17
N VAL A 71 3.64 -1.51 1.93
CA VAL A 71 3.74 -1.39 3.39
C VAL A 71 2.84 -2.45 4.02
N ARG A 72 3.43 -3.30 4.87
CA ARG A 72 2.71 -4.28 5.70
C ARG A 72 2.45 -3.71 7.07
N TRP A 73 1.24 -3.77 7.53
CA TRP A 73 0.86 -3.42 8.88
C TRP A 73 0.33 -4.65 9.64
N PRO A 74 0.52 -4.75 10.96
CA PRO A 74 0.19 -5.95 11.73
C PRO A 74 -1.31 -6.02 12.06
N ILE A 75 -2.18 -6.11 11.04
CA ILE A 75 -3.63 -5.98 11.18
C ILE A 75 -4.24 -6.98 12.15
N VAL A 76 -3.71 -8.21 12.21
CA VAL A 76 -4.19 -9.26 13.14
C VAL A 76 -3.89 -8.87 14.59
N ALA A 77 -2.68 -8.36 14.87
CA ALA A 77 -2.31 -7.89 16.19
C ALA A 77 -3.13 -6.66 16.62
N MET A 78 -3.34 -5.73 15.67
CA MET A 78 -4.18 -4.55 15.90
C MET A 78 -5.62 -4.92 16.21
N GLY A 79 -6.22 -5.83 15.42
CA GLY A 79 -7.59 -6.31 15.66
C GLY A 79 -7.73 -7.04 16.98
N ARG A 80 -6.74 -7.88 17.35
CA ARG A 80 -6.72 -8.57 18.65
C ARG A 80 -6.65 -7.57 19.81
N SER A 81 -5.73 -6.60 19.73
CA SER A 81 -5.59 -5.58 20.77
C SER A 81 -6.87 -4.76 20.94
N ALA A 82 -7.49 -4.34 19.84
CA ALA A 82 -8.74 -3.62 19.86
C ALA A 82 -9.87 -4.44 20.52
N ALA A 83 -10.02 -5.71 20.13
CA ALA A 83 -11.02 -6.60 20.71
C ALA A 83 -10.82 -6.80 22.22
N LEU A 84 -9.59 -7.03 22.66
CA LEU A 84 -9.27 -7.18 24.08
C LEU A 84 -9.56 -5.90 24.88
N LYS A 85 -9.27 -4.72 24.33
CA LYS A 85 -9.62 -3.45 24.98
C LYS A 85 -11.14 -3.30 25.16
N ILE A 86 -11.94 -3.64 24.14
CA ILE A 86 -13.41 -3.61 24.24
C ILE A 86 -13.90 -4.59 25.31
N ILE A 87 -13.44 -5.84 25.30
CA ILE A 87 -13.86 -6.86 26.27
C ILE A 87 -13.52 -6.41 27.71
N ARG A 88 -12.32 -5.88 27.92
CA ARG A 88 -11.89 -5.40 29.24
C ARG A 88 -12.67 -4.17 29.70
N SER A 89 -13.02 -3.26 28.81
CA SER A 89 -13.82 -2.08 29.15
C SER A 89 -15.25 -2.43 29.61
N THR A 90 -15.76 -3.60 29.22
CA THR A 90 -17.09 -4.09 29.65
C THR A 90 -17.02 -4.95 30.92
N SER A 91 -15.83 -5.34 31.36
CA SER A 91 -15.59 -6.11 32.58
C SER A 91 -15.07 -5.17 33.66
N SER A 92 -15.53 -5.31 34.92
CA SER A 92 -15.05 -4.51 36.08
C SER A 92 -13.60 -4.82 36.49
N ALA A 93 -12.81 -5.45 35.62
CA ALA A 93 -11.41 -5.78 35.85
C ALA A 93 -10.54 -4.51 35.75
N SER A 94 -9.62 -4.34 36.67
CA SER A 94 -8.65 -3.24 36.72
C SER A 94 -7.90 -3.12 35.39
N MET A 95 -7.87 -1.90 34.86
CA MET A 95 -7.13 -1.53 33.65
C MET A 95 -5.61 -1.62 33.91
N ASP A 96 -5.05 -2.81 33.82
CA ASP A 96 -3.60 -2.94 33.63
C ASP A 96 -3.35 -2.83 32.10
N ASP A 97 -2.86 -1.68 31.71
CA ASP A 97 -2.73 -1.23 30.30
C ASP A 97 -1.53 -1.91 29.61
N GLN A 98 -1.51 -3.27 29.56
CA GLN A 98 -0.43 -4.04 28.93
C GLN A 98 -0.59 -4.24 27.42
N GLU A 99 -1.71 -3.80 26.82
CA GLU A 99 -1.92 -3.94 25.37
C GLU A 99 -1.23 -2.78 24.63
N PRO A 100 -0.47 -3.08 23.56
CA PRO A 100 0.21 -2.04 22.80
C PRO A 100 -0.81 -1.06 22.21
N SER A 101 -0.55 0.24 22.37
CA SER A 101 -1.30 1.33 21.74
C SER A 101 -0.71 1.75 20.39
N THR A 102 0.52 1.33 20.09
CA THR A 102 1.25 1.68 18.87
C THR A 102 1.73 0.42 18.17
N PHE A 103 1.53 0.37 16.86
CA PHE A 103 1.94 -0.73 15.99
C PHE A 103 2.87 -0.20 14.90
N VAL A 104 3.95 -0.92 14.63
CA VAL A 104 4.95 -0.54 13.63
C VAL A 104 4.63 -1.24 12.31
N SER A 105 4.54 -0.45 11.25
CA SER A 105 4.44 -0.95 9.88
C SER A 105 5.82 -1.30 9.33
N THR A 106 5.86 -2.21 8.34
CA THR A 106 7.11 -2.68 7.72
C THR A 106 7.05 -2.46 6.22
N LEU A 107 8.10 -1.87 5.65
CA LEU A 107 8.26 -1.78 4.20
C LEU A 107 8.68 -3.15 3.64
N VAL A 108 7.86 -3.71 2.75
CA VAL A 108 8.14 -4.95 2.01
C VAL A 108 8.66 -4.57 0.63
N ARG A 109 9.97 -4.59 0.46
CA ARG A 109 10.61 -4.23 -0.83
C ARG A 109 10.48 -5.37 -1.83
N ARG A 110 10.06 -5.02 -3.06
CA ARG A 110 9.96 -5.91 -4.23
C ARG A 110 10.52 -5.22 -5.47
N GLY A 111 9.98 -5.52 -6.64
CA GLY A 111 10.52 -5.09 -7.94
C GLY A 111 9.98 -3.77 -8.50
N SER A 112 9.04 -3.09 -7.85
CA SER A 112 8.34 -1.93 -8.42
C SER A 112 8.97 -0.56 -8.12
N VAL A 113 10.15 -0.53 -7.50
CA VAL A 113 10.83 0.71 -7.08
C VAL A 113 12.30 0.67 -7.48
N ALA A 114 12.78 1.75 -8.11
CA ALA A 114 14.18 1.99 -8.41
C ALA A 114 14.55 3.47 -8.14
N PRO A 115 15.85 3.80 -8.05
CA PRO A 115 16.29 5.20 -8.05
C PRO A 115 15.82 5.90 -9.32
N PRO A 116 15.47 7.22 -9.24
CA PRO A 116 15.05 7.97 -10.41
C PRO A 116 16.18 8.02 -11.46
N MET A 117 15.82 7.89 -12.74
CA MET A 117 16.78 8.13 -13.82
C MET A 117 17.25 9.58 -13.75
N LYS A 118 18.57 9.78 -13.92
CA LYS A 118 19.19 11.10 -13.97
C LYS A 118 18.92 11.78 -15.31
#